data_574498362d89ec8c3947f799ce38c71a
#
_entry.id   574498362d89ec8c3947f799ce38c71a
#
_cell.length_a   1.000
_cell.length_b   1.000
_cell.length_c   1.000
_cell.angle_alpha   90.00
_cell.angle_beta   90.00
_cell.angle_gamma   90.00
#
_symmetry.space_group_name_H-M   'P 1'
#
loop_
_entity.id
_entity.type
_entity.pdbx_description
1 polymer ?
#
loop_
_entity_poly.entity_id
_entity_poly.type
_entity_poly.pdbx_seq_one_letter_code
_entity_poly.pdbx_strand_id
1 'polypeptide(L)'
;MTANEINALVDRLREQRNLSDAEFKTILETDTYDAALQKAADEVRRAHYGTDVYVRGLIEFTNYCKNNCYYCGIRRDNRNATRYRLTKEEILSCCAEGYDLGFRTFVLQGGEDPFYTDDLICEIVAAIHAQHPDCAITLSIGEKSRESYRKYFDAGANRYLLRHETADPEHYGKLHPNELSALHRQACLFDLKDIGYQVGSGFMVGSPYQTTENLISDLRFLQKLQPDMIGIGPYITHAQTPFANEKSGSLELTLRLLSILRLLFPYALLPSTTALGTIHPQGRELGLRAGGNVVMPNLSPVRVRKLYELYENKICTGEEAAQCRGCLEQRVKSAGYEIVTARGDVKR
;
A
#
# COMPACT_ATOMS: atom_id res chain seq x y z
N MET A 1 -33.15 -3.94 -8.47
CA MET A 1 -32.91 -2.78 -7.58
C MET A 1 -33.12 -1.49 -8.32
N THR A 2 -33.78 -0.54 -7.71
CA THR A 2 -33.98 0.80 -8.29
C THR A 2 -32.76 1.69 -8.00
N ALA A 3 -32.56 2.75 -8.79
CA ALA A 3 -31.48 3.73 -8.53
C ALA A 3 -31.57 4.34 -7.12
N ASN A 4 -32.79 4.51 -6.60
CA ASN A 4 -33.01 5.04 -5.24
C ASN A 4 -32.52 4.08 -4.15
N GLU A 5 -32.73 2.77 -4.29
CA GLU A 5 -32.23 1.75 -3.35
C GLU A 5 -30.70 1.68 -3.35
N ILE A 6 -30.09 1.80 -4.55
CA ILE A 6 -28.63 1.84 -4.69
C ILE A 6 -28.06 3.05 -3.96
N ASN A 7 -28.58 4.24 -4.25
CA ASN A 7 -28.09 5.48 -3.64
C ASN A 7 -28.30 5.46 -2.11
N ALA A 8 -29.44 4.97 -1.62
CA ALA A 8 -29.73 4.91 -0.19
C ALA A 8 -28.70 4.03 0.58
N LEU A 9 -28.21 2.93 0.00
CA LEU A 9 -27.19 2.09 0.65
C LEU A 9 -25.82 2.78 0.63
N VAL A 10 -25.45 3.43 -0.46
CA VAL A 10 -24.19 4.18 -0.59
C VAL A 10 -24.18 5.40 0.33
N ASP A 11 -25.29 6.15 0.42
CA ASP A 11 -25.43 7.29 1.32
C ASP A 11 -25.32 6.87 2.78
N ARG A 12 -25.94 5.75 3.15
CA ARG A 12 -25.81 5.18 4.50
C ARG A 12 -24.37 4.80 4.82
N LEU A 13 -23.64 4.16 3.90
CA LEU A 13 -22.21 3.88 4.08
C LEU A 13 -21.41 5.16 4.30
N ARG A 14 -21.68 6.20 3.51
CA ARG A 14 -21.02 7.50 3.60
C ARG A 14 -21.28 8.19 4.95
N GLU A 15 -22.52 8.21 5.41
CA GLU A 15 -22.94 8.93 6.63
C GLU A 15 -22.55 8.18 7.90
N GLN A 16 -22.82 6.87 7.95
CA GLN A 16 -22.57 6.04 9.13
C GLN A 16 -21.17 5.48 9.20
N ARG A 17 -20.40 5.49 8.07
CA ARG A 17 -19.09 4.85 7.93
C ARG A 17 -19.10 3.38 8.34
N ASN A 18 -20.23 2.74 8.11
CA ASN A 18 -20.48 1.36 8.46
C ASN A 18 -21.67 0.79 7.68
N LEU A 19 -21.66 -0.53 7.50
CA LEU A 19 -22.79 -1.32 7.03
C LEU A 19 -22.83 -2.64 7.82
N SER A 20 -23.97 -3.33 7.82
CA SER A 20 -24.01 -4.73 8.27
C SER A 20 -23.21 -5.65 7.35
N ASP A 21 -22.81 -6.82 7.82
CA ASP A 21 -22.07 -7.78 6.98
C ASP A 21 -22.88 -8.22 5.76
N ALA A 22 -24.20 -8.38 5.91
CA ALA A 22 -25.10 -8.70 4.79
C ALA A 22 -25.12 -7.58 3.72
N GLU A 23 -25.08 -6.33 4.13
CA GLU A 23 -25.03 -5.18 3.22
C GLU A 23 -23.66 -5.06 2.57
N PHE A 24 -22.55 -5.28 3.31
CA PHE A 24 -21.21 -5.39 2.70
C PHE A 24 -21.16 -6.51 1.68
N LYS A 25 -21.71 -7.70 2.00
CA LYS A 25 -21.78 -8.80 1.05
C LYS A 25 -22.52 -8.38 -0.21
N THR A 26 -23.68 -7.73 -0.08
CA THR A 26 -24.46 -7.25 -1.21
C THR A 26 -23.66 -6.34 -2.14
N ILE A 27 -22.94 -5.34 -1.60
CA ILE A 27 -22.19 -4.40 -2.44
C ILE A 27 -20.87 -4.99 -2.97
N LEU A 28 -20.31 -6.01 -2.34
CA LEU A 28 -19.08 -6.66 -2.79
C LEU A 28 -19.32 -7.66 -3.93
N GLU A 29 -20.49 -8.30 -3.98
CA GLU A 29 -20.80 -9.37 -4.93
C GLU A 29 -21.41 -8.90 -6.25
N THR A 30 -21.69 -7.59 -6.41
CA THR A 30 -22.27 -7.05 -7.64
C THR A 30 -21.61 -5.72 -8.06
N ASP A 31 -21.55 -5.48 -9.35
CA ASP A 31 -21.07 -4.24 -9.96
C ASP A 31 -22.14 -3.12 -9.99
N THR A 32 -23.37 -3.45 -9.65
CA THR A 32 -24.54 -2.55 -9.69
C THR A 32 -24.30 -1.23 -8.92
N TYR A 33 -23.46 -1.27 -7.87
CA TYR A 33 -23.15 -0.12 -7.01
C TYR A 33 -21.92 0.68 -7.45
N ASP A 34 -21.11 0.18 -8.39
CA ASP A 34 -19.79 0.72 -8.68
C ASP A 34 -19.80 2.20 -9.06
N ALA A 35 -20.72 2.62 -9.94
CA ALA A 35 -20.83 4.02 -10.36
C ALA A 35 -21.23 4.95 -9.20
N ALA A 36 -22.15 4.53 -8.36
CA ALA A 36 -22.60 5.31 -7.20
C ALA A 36 -21.50 5.38 -6.12
N LEU A 37 -20.81 4.25 -5.85
CA LEU A 37 -19.68 4.18 -4.92
C LEU A 37 -18.53 5.08 -5.36
N GLN A 38 -18.12 5.03 -6.63
CA GLN A 38 -17.02 5.85 -7.14
C GLN A 38 -17.35 7.34 -7.08
N LYS A 39 -18.58 7.73 -7.45
CA LYS A 39 -19.03 9.12 -7.35
C LYS A 39 -18.99 9.61 -5.90
N ALA A 40 -19.58 8.88 -4.96
CA ALA A 40 -19.59 9.25 -3.54
C ALA A 40 -18.17 9.28 -2.95
N ALA A 41 -17.31 8.34 -3.34
CA ALA A 41 -15.92 8.28 -2.90
C ALA A 41 -15.11 9.50 -3.40
N ASP A 42 -15.28 9.91 -4.67
CA ASP A 42 -14.59 11.09 -5.19
C ASP A 42 -15.11 12.38 -4.51
N GLU A 43 -16.39 12.49 -4.24
CA GLU A 43 -16.96 13.61 -3.48
C GLU A 43 -16.35 13.71 -2.07
N VAL A 44 -16.30 12.59 -1.33
CA VAL A 44 -15.68 12.54 0.01
C VAL A 44 -14.19 12.86 -0.06
N ARG A 45 -13.48 12.29 -1.03
CA ARG A 45 -12.05 12.55 -1.25
C ARG A 45 -11.81 14.04 -1.52
N ARG A 46 -12.61 14.68 -2.39
CA ARG A 46 -12.50 16.10 -2.71
C ARG A 46 -12.85 17.01 -1.53
N ALA A 47 -13.83 16.63 -0.71
CA ALA A 47 -14.18 17.38 0.48
C ALA A 47 -13.02 17.49 1.50
N HIS A 48 -12.15 16.46 1.58
CA HIS A 48 -11.05 16.41 2.55
C HIS A 48 -9.69 16.81 1.97
N TYR A 49 -9.45 16.50 0.70
CA TYR A 49 -8.14 16.64 0.06
C TYR A 49 -8.15 17.51 -1.19
N GLY A 50 -9.29 18.07 -1.59
CA GLY A 50 -9.40 18.85 -2.83
C GLY A 50 -9.01 18.03 -4.05
N THR A 51 -8.11 18.57 -4.87
CA THR A 51 -7.50 17.87 -6.02
C THR A 51 -6.11 17.29 -5.70
N ASP A 52 -5.62 17.44 -4.47
CA ASP A 52 -4.27 17.06 -4.08
C ASP A 52 -4.02 15.56 -4.20
N VAL A 53 -2.92 15.18 -4.85
CA VAL A 53 -2.36 13.84 -4.85
C VAL A 53 -0.96 13.90 -4.28
N TYR A 54 -0.74 13.17 -3.19
CA TYR A 54 0.56 13.09 -2.53
C TYR A 54 1.47 12.08 -3.21
N VAL A 55 2.73 12.45 -3.38
CA VAL A 55 3.75 11.61 -3.98
C VAL A 55 4.69 11.09 -2.89
N ARG A 56 4.88 9.78 -2.86
CA ARG A 56 5.80 9.12 -1.94
C ARG A 56 6.91 8.43 -2.73
N GLY A 57 8.15 8.82 -2.48
CA GLY A 57 9.32 8.21 -3.11
C GLY A 57 9.57 6.82 -2.56
N LEU A 58 9.37 5.80 -3.37
CA LEU A 58 9.58 4.40 -2.99
C LEU A 58 11.02 3.99 -3.25
N ILE A 59 11.73 3.57 -2.22
CA ILE A 59 13.09 3.04 -2.28
C ILE A 59 13.06 1.56 -1.87
N GLU A 60 13.11 0.67 -2.85
CA GLU A 60 13.16 -0.77 -2.68
C GLU A 60 14.63 -1.16 -2.44
N PHE A 61 15.07 -1.17 -1.17
CA PHE A 61 16.49 -1.20 -0.83
C PHE A 61 17.08 -2.62 -0.69
N THR A 62 16.24 -3.65 -0.56
CA THR A 62 16.66 -5.05 -0.56
C THR A 62 15.55 -5.97 -1.04
N ASN A 63 15.89 -7.01 -1.81
CA ASN A 63 14.97 -8.07 -2.17
C ASN A 63 15.31 -9.41 -1.48
N TYR A 64 16.20 -9.41 -0.48
CA TYR A 64 16.33 -10.55 0.43
C TYR A 64 15.16 -10.58 1.39
N CYS A 65 14.64 -11.77 1.67
CA CYS A 65 13.56 -11.96 2.64
C CYS A 65 13.75 -13.31 3.36
N LYS A 66 13.62 -13.32 4.69
CA LYS A 66 13.65 -14.55 5.50
C LYS A 66 12.36 -15.36 5.37
N ASN A 67 11.25 -14.70 4.98
CA ASN A 67 9.92 -15.30 4.88
C ASN A 67 9.70 -16.01 3.55
N ASN A 68 8.76 -16.96 3.55
CA ASN A 68 8.47 -17.79 2.40
C ASN A 68 7.00 -17.71 1.96
N CYS A 69 6.42 -16.51 1.98
CA CYS A 69 5.02 -16.26 1.57
C CYS A 69 4.76 -16.83 0.17
N TYR A 70 3.66 -17.56 0.00
CA TYR A 70 3.40 -18.36 -1.20
C TYR A 70 3.07 -17.57 -2.45
N TYR A 71 2.80 -16.28 -2.31
CA TYR A 71 2.45 -15.36 -3.39
C TYR A 71 3.59 -14.43 -3.84
N CYS A 72 4.70 -14.38 -3.11
CA CYS A 72 5.70 -13.32 -3.25
C CYS A 72 6.91 -13.75 -4.09
N GLY A 73 7.23 -13.02 -5.15
CA GLY A 73 8.38 -13.32 -6.02
C GLY A 73 9.74 -13.20 -5.33
N ILE A 74 9.86 -12.38 -4.26
CA ILE A 74 11.11 -12.27 -3.48
C ILE A 74 11.15 -13.22 -2.26
N ARG A 75 10.24 -14.19 -2.17
CA ARG A 75 10.24 -15.20 -1.10
C ARG A 75 11.59 -15.88 -0.95
N ARG A 76 11.89 -16.35 0.27
CA ARG A 76 13.18 -17.01 0.61
C ARG A 76 13.56 -18.11 -0.38
N ASP A 77 12.62 -19.00 -0.69
CA ASP A 77 12.88 -20.20 -1.49
C ASP A 77 12.85 -19.94 -3.01
N ASN A 78 12.64 -18.70 -3.47
CA ASN A 78 12.85 -18.36 -4.87
C ASN A 78 14.35 -18.24 -5.16
N ARG A 79 14.94 -19.35 -5.62
CA ARG A 79 16.38 -19.46 -5.94
C ARG A 79 16.75 -18.78 -7.27
N ASN A 80 15.77 -18.44 -8.09
CA ASN A 80 16.01 -17.78 -9.39
C ASN A 80 16.06 -16.25 -9.26
N ALA A 81 15.65 -15.71 -8.13
CA ALA A 81 15.69 -14.26 -7.89
C ALA A 81 17.15 -13.77 -7.74
N THR A 82 17.57 -12.87 -8.61
CA THR A 82 18.85 -12.16 -8.45
C THR A 82 18.74 -11.21 -7.27
N ARG A 83 19.50 -11.50 -6.21
CA ARG A 83 19.41 -10.78 -4.93
C ARG A 83 20.32 -9.56 -4.91
N TYR A 84 19.86 -8.50 -4.26
CA TYR A 84 20.63 -7.27 -4.05
C TYR A 84 20.34 -6.62 -2.71
N ARG A 85 21.24 -5.76 -2.28
CA ARG A 85 21.10 -4.81 -1.16
C ARG A 85 21.68 -3.48 -1.60
N LEU A 86 21.02 -2.38 -1.25
CA LEU A 86 21.58 -1.05 -1.40
C LEU A 86 22.42 -0.70 -0.19
N THR A 87 23.51 0.03 -0.38
CA THR A 87 24.26 0.58 0.74
C THR A 87 23.51 1.77 1.36
N LYS A 88 23.92 2.19 2.55
CA LYS A 88 23.39 3.41 3.17
C LYS A 88 23.55 4.62 2.24
N GLU A 89 24.72 4.78 1.64
CA GLU A 89 25.04 5.89 0.74
C GLU A 89 24.12 5.89 -0.49
N GLU A 90 23.82 4.74 -1.06
CA GLU A 90 22.87 4.61 -2.18
C GLU A 90 21.44 4.98 -1.76
N ILE A 91 21.01 4.58 -0.57
CA ILE A 91 19.69 4.98 -0.03
C ILE A 91 19.63 6.49 0.17
N LEU A 92 20.66 7.10 0.76
CA LEU A 92 20.72 8.55 0.97
C LEU A 92 20.76 9.32 -0.36
N SER A 93 21.47 8.82 -1.37
CA SER A 93 21.48 9.39 -2.72
C SER A 93 20.09 9.38 -3.35
N CYS A 94 19.33 8.27 -3.21
CA CYS A 94 17.94 8.22 -3.69
C CYS A 94 17.03 9.23 -2.96
N CYS A 95 17.26 9.46 -1.66
CA CYS A 95 16.51 10.47 -0.90
C CYS A 95 16.85 11.88 -1.38
N ALA A 96 18.11 12.19 -1.62
CA ALA A 96 18.55 13.49 -2.12
C ALA A 96 17.95 13.79 -3.50
N GLU A 97 18.07 12.87 -4.47
CA GLU A 97 17.44 12.98 -5.78
C GLU A 97 15.93 13.18 -5.67
N GLY A 98 15.27 12.39 -4.83
CA GLY A 98 13.84 12.51 -4.59
C GLY A 98 13.47 13.89 -4.01
N TYR A 99 14.24 14.41 -3.07
CA TYR A 99 14.02 15.72 -2.47
C TYR A 99 14.07 16.85 -3.51
N ASP A 100 15.07 16.81 -4.39
CA ASP A 100 15.23 17.77 -5.49
C ASP A 100 14.07 17.69 -6.49
N LEU A 101 13.49 16.50 -6.69
CA LEU A 101 12.30 16.29 -7.51
C LEU A 101 10.97 16.66 -6.80
N GLY A 102 11.03 17.21 -5.59
CA GLY A 102 9.88 17.68 -4.84
C GLY A 102 9.17 16.62 -3.99
N PHE A 103 9.78 15.46 -3.75
CA PHE A 103 9.26 14.49 -2.80
C PHE A 103 9.49 14.97 -1.36
N ARG A 104 8.50 14.75 -0.50
CA ARG A 104 8.56 15.07 0.94
C ARG A 104 8.18 13.86 1.80
N THR A 105 8.14 12.68 1.21
CA THR A 105 8.00 11.40 1.90
C THR A 105 8.85 10.36 1.20
N PHE A 106 9.68 9.66 1.96
CA PHE A 106 10.45 8.50 1.52
C PHE A 106 9.90 7.24 2.14
N VAL A 107 9.72 6.19 1.33
CA VAL A 107 9.28 4.88 1.77
C VAL A 107 10.41 3.89 1.55
N LEU A 108 11.03 3.46 2.65
CA LEU A 108 12.05 2.41 2.63
C LEU A 108 11.35 1.06 2.67
N GLN A 109 11.33 0.37 1.55
CA GLN A 109 10.67 -0.93 1.41
C GLN A 109 11.68 -2.02 1.11
N GLY A 110 11.50 -3.17 1.75
CA GLY A 110 12.33 -4.35 1.52
C GLY A 110 11.65 -5.64 1.94
N GLY A 111 12.25 -6.77 1.62
CA GLY A 111 11.94 -8.00 2.32
C GLY A 111 12.41 -7.93 3.79
N GLU A 112 12.00 -8.90 4.60
CA GLU A 112 12.51 -9.03 5.97
C GLU A 112 13.94 -9.61 5.91
N ASP A 113 14.90 -8.72 5.72
CA ASP A 113 16.32 -9.04 5.53
C ASP A 113 17.09 -8.87 6.85
N PRO A 114 17.64 -9.96 7.44
CA PRO A 114 18.39 -9.89 8.69
C PRO A 114 19.71 -9.10 8.60
N PHE A 115 20.19 -8.82 7.40
CA PHE A 115 21.39 -7.98 7.20
C PHE A 115 21.19 -6.56 7.72
N TYR A 116 19.99 -6.02 7.55
CA TYR A 116 19.65 -4.71 8.08
C TYR A 116 19.23 -4.85 9.54
N THR A 117 20.24 -4.82 10.42
CA THR A 117 20.05 -4.82 11.88
C THR A 117 19.29 -3.58 12.33
N ASP A 118 18.76 -3.60 13.54
CA ASP A 118 18.07 -2.44 14.13
C ASP A 118 18.98 -1.20 14.13
N ASP A 119 20.25 -1.36 14.48
CA ASP A 119 21.21 -0.27 14.55
C ASP A 119 21.46 0.34 13.17
N LEU A 120 21.61 -0.51 12.13
CA LEU A 120 21.79 -0.04 10.74
C LEU A 120 20.55 0.70 10.22
N ILE A 121 19.33 0.20 10.52
CA ILE A 121 18.09 0.89 10.16
C ILE A 121 18.00 2.23 10.89
N CYS A 122 18.30 2.29 12.20
CA CYS A 122 18.33 3.53 12.96
C CYS A 122 19.33 4.53 12.39
N GLU A 123 20.53 4.08 12.01
CA GLU A 123 21.55 4.91 11.39
C GLU A 123 21.11 5.51 10.05
N ILE A 124 20.46 4.70 9.19
CA ILE A 124 19.92 5.16 7.91
C ILE A 124 18.80 6.19 8.14
N VAL A 125 17.85 5.88 9.03
CA VAL A 125 16.71 6.76 9.32
C VAL A 125 17.18 8.09 9.90
N ALA A 126 18.10 8.08 10.87
CA ALA A 126 18.65 9.28 11.47
C ALA A 126 19.39 10.14 10.45
N ALA A 127 20.16 9.52 9.54
CA ALA A 127 20.85 10.24 8.49
C ALA A 127 19.88 10.91 7.50
N ILE A 128 18.81 10.23 7.09
CA ILE A 128 17.76 10.82 6.24
C ILE A 128 17.07 11.96 6.96
N HIS A 129 16.70 11.78 8.24
CA HIS A 129 16.05 12.82 9.03
C HIS A 129 16.93 14.06 9.21
N ALA A 130 18.23 13.88 9.44
CA ALA A 130 19.17 14.99 9.54
C ALA A 130 19.34 15.78 8.24
N GLN A 131 19.32 15.10 7.08
CA GLN A 131 19.46 15.75 5.77
C GLN A 131 18.16 16.40 5.29
N HIS A 132 17.00 15.80 5.62
CA HIS A 132 15.68 16.21 5.14
C HIS A 132 14.65 16.24 6.30
N PRO A 133 14.78 17.19 7.26
CA PRO A 133 13.95 17.21 8.47
C PRO A 133 12.47 17.53 8.19
N ASP A 134 12.16 18.12 7.05
CA ASP A 134 10.80 18.39 6.58
C ASP A 134 10.14 17.19 5.88
N CYS A 135 10.87 16.08 5.69
CA CYS A 135 10.35 14.87 5.06
C CYS A 135 9.79 13.87 6.09
N ALA A 136 8.81 13.10 5.65
CA ALA A 136 8.35 11.93 6.37
C ALA A 136 9.15 10.69 5.93
N ILE A 137 9.51 9.84 6.89
CA ILE A 137 10.17 8.56 6.66
C ILE A 137 9.20 7.44 7.00
N THR A 138 8.89 6.61 6.02
CA THR A 138 8.04 5.43 6.15
C THR A 138 8.90 4.17 6.07
N LEU A 139 8.80 3.28 7.04
CA LEU A 139 9.39 1.94 6.94
C LEU A 139 8.34 0.92 6.49
N SER A 140 8.73 0.02 5.58
CA SER A 140 7.93 -1.11 5.11
C SER A 140 8.85 -2.34 5.01
N ILE A 141 9.25 -2.86 6.17
CA ILE A 141 10.30 -3.89 6.32
C ILE A 141 9.83 -5.10 7.14
N GLY A 142 8.50 -5.35 7.11
CA GLY A 142 7.87 -6.50 7.73
C GLY A 142 7.72 -6.42 9.24
N GLU A 143 7.67 -7.58 9.88
CA GLU A 143 7.42 -7.70 11.31
C GLU A 143 8.71 -7.55 12.12
N LYS A 144 8.62 -6.77 13.20
CA LYS A 144 9.70 -6.54 14.15
C LYS A 144 9.17 -6.61 15.59
N SER A 145 10.06 -6.61 16.55
CA SER A 145 9.67 -6.47 17.96
C SER A 145 9.17 -5.05 18.26
N ARG A 146 8.34 -4.90 19.29
CA ARG A 146 7.91 -3.58 19.79
C ARG A 146 9.10 -2.68 20.14
N GLU A 147 10.18 -3.29 20.67
CA GLU A 147 11.42 -2.57 20.97
C GLU A 147 12.09 -2.03 19.71
N SER A 148 12.20 -2.84 18.65
CA SER A 148 12.74 -2.41 17.36
C SER A 148 11.92 -1.27 16.78
N TYR A 149 10.57 -1.38 16.79
CA TYR A 149 9.69 -0.30 16.34
C TYR A 149 9.93 1.00 17.11
N ARG A 150 10.10 0.93 18.45
CA ARG A 150 10.41 2.10 19.26
C ARG A 150 11.74 2.74 18.86
N LYS A 151 12.80 1.95 18.69
CA LYS A 151 14.11 2.44 18.23
C LYS A 151 14.02 3.18 16.90
N TYR A 152 13.29 2.63 15.92
CA TYR A 152 13.15 3.27 14.62
C TYR A 152 12.33 4.57 14.70
N PHE A 153 11.30 4.60 15.56
CA PHE A 153 10.51 5.80 15.81
C PHE A 153 11.36 6.92 16.40
N ASP A 154 12.13 6.59 17.43
CA ASP A 154 13.02 7.53 18.12
C ASP A 154 14.17 8.02 17.20
N ALA A 155 14.58 7.21 16.21
CA ALA A 155 15.53 7.61 15.18
C ALA A 155 14.93 8.57 14.12
N GLY A 156 13.60 8.73 14.05
CA GLY A 156 12.91 9.66 13.16
C GLY A 156 11.95 9.03 12.14
N ALA A 157 11.77 7.70 12.12
CA ALA A 157 10.75 7.06 11.30
C ALA A 157 9.37 7.32 11.91
N ASN A 158 8.55 8.11 11.22
CA ASN A 158 7.25 8.54 11.75
C ASN A 158 6.06 7.81 11.12
N ARG A 159 6.29 6.94 10.13
CA ARG A 159 5.28 6.11 9.50
C ARG A 159 5.77 4.68 9.33
N TYR A 160 4.86 3.74 9.45
CA TYR A 160 5.15 2.33 9.19
C TYR A 160 4.03 1.70 8.38
N LEU A 161 4.39 1.02 7.28
CA LEU A 161 3.46 0.26 6.46
C LEU A 161 3.67 -1.23 6.69
N LEU A 162 2.66 -1.87 7.27
CA LEU A 162 2.60 -3.31 7.46
C LEU A 162 1.22 -3.81 7.01
N ARG A 163 1.12 -4.35 5.79
CA ARG A 163 -0.13 -4.92 5.33
C ARG A 163 -0.46 -6.16 6.13
N HIS A 164 -1.70 -6.28 6.61
CA HIS A 164 -2.16 -7.50 7.28
C HIS A 164 -2.40 -8.65 6.31
N GLU A 165 -2.48 -8.38 5.02
CA GLU A 165 -2.68 -9.25 3.85
C GLU A 165 -4.05 -9.91 3.81
N THR A 166 -4.55 -10.42 4.91
CA THR A 166 -5.92 -10.83 5.21
C THR A 166 -6.10 -10.89 6.72
N ALA A 167 -7.25 -10.48 7.21
CA ALA A 167 -7.57 -10.51 8.64
C ALA A 167 -8.03 -11.88 9.14
N ASP A 168 -8.45 -12.74 8.21
CA ASP A 168 -8.91 -14.09 8.51
C ASP A 168 -7.73 -15.06 8.72
N PRO A 169 -7.59 -15.71 9.90
CA PRO A 169 -6.45 -16.58 10.19
C PRO A 169 -6.38 -17.84 9.32
N GLU A 170 -7.53 -18.41 8.91
CA GLU A 170 -7.57 -19.59 8.05
C GLU A 170 -7.09 -19.23 6.64
N HIS A 171 -7.60 -18.14 6.08
CA HIS A 171 -7.14 -17.63 4.79
C HIS A 171 -5.66 -17.23 4.84
N TYR A 172 -5.21 -16.59 5.95
CA TYR A 172 -3.79 -16.24 6.14
C TYR A 172 -2.89 -17.48 6.08
N GLY A 173 -3.29 -18.58 6.72
CA GLY A 173 -2.56 -19.85 6.69
C GLY A 173 -2.49 -20.51 5.29
N LYS A 174 -3.45 -20.22 4.40
CA LYS A 174 -3.39 -20.66 2.99
C LYS A 174 -2.37 -19.85 2.16
N LEU A 175 -2.07 -18.61 2.56
CA LEU A 175 -1.16 -17.70 1.86
C LEU A 175 0.28 -17.75 2.39
N HIS A 176 0.47 -18.25 3.61
CA HIS A 176 1.75 -18.18 4.32
C HIS A 176 2.14 -19.53 4.93
N PRO A 177 3.44 -19.76 5.13
CA PRO A 177 3.90 -20.94 5.85
C PRO A 177 3.51 -20.88 7.34
N ASN A 178 3.46 -22.05 7.98
CA ASN A 178 2.93 -22.23 9.33
C ASN A 178 3.67 -21.45 10.44
N GLU A 179 4.91 -21.05 10.20
CA GLU A 179 5.71 -20.23 11.12
C GLU A 179 5.26 -18.77 11.19
N LEU A 180 4.40 -18.30 10.26
CA LEU A 180 3.83 -16.95 10.25
C LEU A 180 2.41 -16.95 10.80
N SER A 181 2.07 -15.93 11.59
CA SER A 181 0.80 -15.83 12.30
C SER A 181 0.06 -14.53 11.96
N ALA A 182 -1.20 -14.65 11.53
CA ALA A 182 -2.08 -13.50 11.34
C ALA A 182 -2.25 -12.67 12.62
N LEU A 183 -2.42 -13.34 13.76
CA LEU A 183 -2.61 -12.68 15.05
C LEU A 183 -1.35 -11.90 15.47
N HIS A 184 -0.15 -12.47 15.26
CA HIS A 184 1.10 -11.77 15.55
C HIS A 184 1.25 -10.53 14.65
N ARG A 185 0.95 -10.67 13.35
CA ARG A 185 1.00 -9.55 12.39
C ARG A 185 0.03 -8.44 12.76
N GLN A 186 -1.17 -8.80 13.20
CA GLN A 186 -2.16 -7.84 13.71
C GLN A 186 -1.70 -7.17 15.01
N ALA A 187 -1.08 -7.91 15.93
CA ALA A 187 -0.51 -7.35 17.17
C ALA A 187 0.59 -6.32 16.86
N CYS A 188 1.48 -6.59 15.90
CA CYS A 188 2.48 -5.63 15.45
C CYS A 188 1.86 -4.29 15.00
N LEU A 189 0.70 -4.33 14.32
CA LEU A 189 0.01 -3.11 13.88
C LEU A 189 -0.52 -2.27 15.06
N PHE A 190 -1.01 -2.91 16.11
CA PHE A 190 -1.42 -2.21 17.33
C PHE A 190 -0.21 -1.68 18.13
N ASP A 191 0.89 -2.43 18.19
CA ASP A 191 2.14 -1.94 18.77
C ASP A 191 2.65 -0.68 18.06
N LEU A 192 2.65 -0.67 16.74
CA LEU A 192 3.03 0.51 15.95
C LEU A 192 2.15 1.72 16.27
N LYS A 193 0.83 1.49 16.39
CA LYS A 193 -0.12 2.55 16.73
C LYS A 193 0.09 3.10 18.13
N ASP A 194 0.31 2.23 19.13
CA ASP A 194 0.57 2.61 20.51
C ASP A 194 1.88 3.38 20.68
N ILE A 195 2.87 3.11 19.81
CA ILE A 195 4.14 3.83 19.77
C ILE A 195 3.93 5.26 19.25
N GLY A 196 2.95 5.50 18.41
CA GLY A 196 2.63 6.82 17.85
C GLY A 196 2.92 6.97 16.36
N TYR A 197 3.19 5.88 15.63
CA TYR A 197 3.32 5.92 14.17
C TYR A 197 2.02 6.34 13.49
N GLN A 198 2.13 7.04 12.36
CA GLN A 198 1.10 7.00 11.34
C GLN A 198 1.13 5.61 10.69
N VAL A 199 0.15 4.78 11.05
CA VAL A 199 0.14 3.36 10.68
C VAL A 199 -0.52 3.17 9.32
N GLY A 200 0.18 2.45 8.44
CA GLY A 200 -0.38 1.94 7.19
C GLY A 200 -0.64 0.44 7.28
N SER A 201 -1.81 0.01 6.82
CA SER A 201 -2.13 -1.41 6.67
C SER A 201 -2.81 -1.68 5.32
N GLY A 202 -3.35 -2.86 5.11
CA GLY A 202 -4.06 -3.24 3.88
C GLY A 202 -4.02 -4.74 3.61
N PHE A 203 -4.61 -5.12 2.49
CA PHE A 203 -4.76 -6.51 2.09
C PHE A 203 -4.65 -6.67 0.56
N MET A 204 -4.51 -7.91 0.10
CA MET A 204 -4.56 -8.24 -1.32
C MET A 204 -6.01 -8.45 -1.76
N VAL A 205 -6.35 -8.04 -2.98
CA VAL A 205 -7.67 -8.22 -3.57
C VAL A 205 -7.63 -9.33 -4.60
N GLY A 206 -8.46 -10.35 -4.43
CA GLY A 206 -8.52 -11.51 -5.31
C GLY A 206 -7.31 -12.45 -5.15
N SER A 207 -6.73 -12.53 -3.96
CA SER A 207 -5.72 -13.54 -3.65
C SER A 207 -6.31 -14.96 -3.67
N PRO A 208 -5.51 -16.01 -3.89
CA PRO A 208 -6.01 -17.38 -3.90
C PRO A 208 -6.85 -17.69 -2.65
N TYR A 209 -7.95 -18.41 -2.86
CA TYR A 209 -8.91 -18.82 -1.80
C TYR A 209 -9.66 -17.67 -1.09
N GLN A 210 -9.51 -16.41 -1.52
CA GLN A 210 -10.22 -15.28 -0.92
C GLN A 210 -11.73 -15.37 -1.20
N THR A 211 -12.54 -15.22 -0.15
CA THR A 211 -14.01 -15.15 -0.22
C THR A 211 -14.51 -13.74 0.10
N THR A 212 -15.79 -13.48 -0.13
CA THR A 212 -16.42 -12.21 0.26
C THR A 212 -16.37 -12.03 1.78
N GLU A 213 -16.51 -13.10 2.56
CA GLU A 213 -16.42 -13.08 4.01
C GLU A 213 -15.03 -12.70 4.50
N ASN A 214 -13.96 -13.14 3.80
CA ASN A 214 -12.60 -12.68 4.11
C ASN A 214 -12.46 -11.17 3.88
N LEU A 215 -12.99 -10.64 2.78
CA LEU A 215 -12.99 -9.19 2.51
C LEU A 215 -13.77 -8.40 3.57
N ILE A 216 -14.91 -8.90 4.04
CA ILE A 216 -15.67 -8.29 5.13
C ILE A 216 -14.84 -8.30 6.42
N SER A 217 -14.17 -9.40 6.73
CA SER A 217 -13.25 -9.50 7.88
C SER A 217 -12.11 -8.47 7.78
N ASP A 218 -11.56 -8.25 6.59
CA ASP A 218 -10.54 -7.21 6.34
C ASP A 218 -11.09 -5.81 6.61
N LEU A 219 -12.30 -5.49 6.15
CA LEU A 219 -12.96 -4.21 6.42
C LEU A 219 -13.20 -4.01 7.93
N ARG A 220 -13.67 -5.05 8.64
CA ARG A 220 -13.87 -5.03 10.10
C ARG A 220 -12.55 -4.83 10.86
N PHE A 221 -11.50 -5.51 10.45
CA PHE A 221 -10.19 -5.32 11.03
C PHE A 221 -9.68 -3.88 10.85
N LEU A 222 -9.82 -3.31 9.66
CA LEU A 222 -9.46 -1.92 9.41
C LEU A 222 -10.30 -0.94 10.24
N GLN A 223 -11.61 -1.20 10.42
CA GLN A 223 -12.45 -0.40 11.31
C GLN A 223 -11.97 -0.47 12.77
N LYS A 224 -11.48 -1.61 13.24
CA LYS A 224 -10.87 -1.76 14.58
C LYS A 224 -9.52 -1.06 14.69
N LEU A 225 -8.66 -1.21 13.67
CA LEU A 225 -7.30 -0.65 13.67
C LEU A 225 -7.32 0.88 13.48
N GLN A 226 -8.24 1.44 12.67
CA GLN A 226 -8.28 2.87 12.30
C GLN A 226 -6.92 3.36 11.76
N PRO A 227 -6.41 2.80 10.66
CA PRO A 227 -5.11 3.16 10.13
C PRO A 227 -5.13 4.53 9.43
N ASP A 228 -3.97 5.17 9.32
CA ASP A 228 -3.79 6.45 8.63
C ASP A 228 -3.60 6.27 7.11
N MET A 229 -3.13 5.11 6.69
CA MET A 229 -2.99 4.73 5.29
C MET A 229 -3.54 3.32 5.07
N ILE A 230 -4.25 3.10 3.95
CA ILE A 230 -4.75 1.78 3.59
C ILE A 230 -4.30 1.46 2.16
N GLY A 231 -3.35 0.52 2.06
CA GLY A 231 -2.78 0.08 0.78
C GLY A 231 -3.38 -1.24 0.33
N ILE A 232 -4.33 -1.19 -0.59
CA ILE A 232 -4.84 -2.39 -1.27
C ILE A 232 -4.43 -2.40 -2.75
N GLY A 233 -4.41 -3.57 -3.34
CA GLY A 233 -4.17 -3.75 -4.77
C GLY A 233 -4.55 -5.15 -5.20
N PRO A 234 -4.75 -5.36 -6.51
CA PRO A 234 -5.04 -6.67 -7.04
C PRO A 234 -3.86 -7.61 -6.76
N TYR A 235 -4.17 -8.83 -6.38
CA TYR A 235 -3.20 -9.92 -6.42
C TYR A 235 -2.77 -10.12 -7.88
N ILE A 236 -1.49 -10.28 -8.11
CA ILE A 236 -0.91 -10.62 -9.42
C ILE A 236 0.01 -11.81 -9.22
N THR A 237 -0.13 -12.82 -10.06
CA THR A 237 0.67 -14.04 -10.01
C THR A 237 2.16 -13.77 -10.24
N HIS A 238 3.00 -14.71 -9.80
CA HIS A 238 4.41 -14.77 -10.15
C HIS A 238 4.79 -16.21 -10.47
N ALA A 239 5.37 -16.46 -11.65
CA ALA A 239 5.68 -17.80 -12.16
C ALA A 239 6.58 -18.64 -11.22
N GLN A 240 7.37 -18.00 -10.38
CA GLN A 240 8.29 -18.67 -9.46
C GLN A 240 7.74 -18.76 -8.02
N THR A 241 6.42 -18.84 -7.90
CA THR A 241 5.73 -19.00 -6.61
C THR A 241 4.82 -20.23 -6.64
N PRO A 242 4.43 -20.76 -5.47
CA PRO A 242 3.43 -21.83 -5.40
C PRO A 242 2.11 -21.49 -6.10
N PHE A 243 1.79 -20.21 -6.24
CA PHE A 243 0.54 -19.72 -6.85
C PHE A 243 0.70 -19.29 -8.32
N ALA A 244 1.71 -19.81 -9.02
CA ALA A 244 1.98 -19.44 -10.41
C ALA A 244 0.79 -19.67 -11.38
N ASN A 245 -0.07 -20.63 -11.07
CA ASN A 245 -1.22 -20.98 -11.91
C ASN A 245 -2.55 -20.44 -11.38
N GLU A 246 -2.52 -19.63 -10.31
CA GLU A 246 -3.73 -19.04 -9.75
C GLU A 246 -4.18 -17.81 -10.57
N LYS A 247 -5.45 -17.46 -10.48
CA LYS A 247 -5.99 -16.28 -11.15
C LYS A 247 -5.57 -15.02 -10.43
N SER A 248 -5.19 -13.99 -11.16
CA SER A 248 -4.99 -12.65 -10.62
C SER A 248 -6.31 -12.02 -10.19
N GLY A 249 -6.23 -11.10 -9.23
CA GLY A 249 -7.36 -10.30 -8.78
C GLY A 249 -7.86 -9.31 -9.85
N SER A 250 -9.11 -8.85 -9.72
CA SER A 250 -9.73 -7.98 -10.71
C SER A 250 -9.53 -6.50 -10.44
N LEU A 251 -9.53 -5.71 -11.51
CA LEU A 251 -9.55 -4.25 -11.45
C LEU A 251 -10.83 -3.76 -10.78
N GLU A 252 -11.97 -4.25 -11.21
CA GLU A 252 -13.31 -3.81 -10.81
C GLU A 252 -13.50 -3.95 -9.30
N LEU A 253 -13.21 -5.15 -8.76
CA LEU A 253 -13.32 -5.39 -7.31
C LEU A 253 -12.33 -4.51 -6.53
N THR A 254 -11.13 -4.27 -7.05
CA THR A 254 -10.15 -3.39 -6.39
C THR A 254 -10.64 -1.93 -6.35
N LEU A 255 -11.22 -1.43 -7.44
CA LEU A 255 -11.78 -0.07 -7.50
C LEU A 255 -13.00 0.07 -6.59
N ARG A 256 -13.88 -0.94 -6.55
CA ARG A 256 -15.02 -1.01 -5.64
C ARG A 256 -14.57 -0.92 -4.17
N LEU A 257 -13.59 -1.73 -3.79
CA LEU A 257 -13.02 -1.72 -2.44
C LEU A 257 -12.33 -0.40 -2.11
N LEU A 258 -11.62 0.24 -3.04
CA LEU A 258 -11.06 1.58 -2.83
C LEU A 258 -12.15 2.60 -2.52
N SER A 259 -13.28 2.55 -3.26
CA SER A 259 -14.41 3.44 -3.02
C SER A 259 -15.07 3.18 -1.66
N ILE A 260 -15.28 1.92 -1.31
CA ILE A 260 -15.80 1.54 0.02
C ILE A 260 -14.86 2.03 1.12
N LEU A 261 -13.55 1.84 0.98
CA LEU A 261 -12.55 2.30 1.95
C LEU A 261 -12.54 3.82 2.09
N ARG A 262 -12.72 4.58 1.01
CA ARG A 262 -12.84 6.05 1.10
C ARG A 262 -14.06 6.49 1.88
N LEU A 263 -15.18 5.80 1.71
CA LEU A 263 -16.42 6.11 2.46
C LEU A 263 -16.31 5.70 3.94
N LEU A 264 -15.66 4.57 4.24
CA LEU A 264 -15.39 4.13 5.62
C LEU A 264 -14.37 5.02 6.35
N PHE A 265 -13.34 5.45 5.64
CA PHE A 265 -12.18 6.17 6.18
C PHE A 265 -11.92 7.46 5.41
N PRO A 266 -12.74 8.51 5.60
CA PRO A 266 -12.65 9.75 4.80
C PRO A 266 -11.28 10.41 4.82
N TYR A 267 -10.55 10.30 5.91
CA TYR A 267 -9.22 10.89 6.11
C TYR A 267 -8.06 9.98 5.75
N ALA A 268 -8.29 8.70 5.45
CA ALA A 268 -7.20 7.79 5.15
C ALA A 268 -6.46 8.16 3.86
N LEU A 269 -5.16 7.91 3.86
CA LEU A 269 -4.32 8.01 2.67
C LEU A 269 -4.44 6.70 1.90
N LEU A 270 -5.02 6.77 0.68
CA LEU A 270 -5.29 5.61 -0.17
C LEU A 270 -4.40 5.64 -1.41
N PRO A 271 -3.38 4.76 -1.51
CA PRO A 271 -2.56 4.67 -2.70
C PRO A 271 -3.31 4.10 -3.90
N SER A 272 -3.20 4.77 -5.05
CA SER A 272 -3.42 4.15 -6.34
C SER A 272 -2.15 3.41 -6.74
N THR A 273 -2.15 2.09 -6.54
CA THR A 273 -0.95 1.26 -6.54
C THR A 273 -0.36 1.00 -7.92
N THR A 274 0.93 0.62 -7.97
CA THR A 274 1.58 0.16 -9.20
C THR A 274 0.90 -1.09 -9.75
N ALA A 275 0.38 -1.96 -8.89
CA ALA A 275 -0.34 -3.18 -9.29
C ALA A 275 -1.60 -2.86 -10.13
N LEU A 276 -2.36 -1.81 -9.79
CA LEU A 276 -3.47 -1.34 -10.63
C LEU A 276 -3.00 -0.94 -12.03
N GLY A 277 -1.89 -0.19 -12.11
CA GLY A 277 -1.29 0.19 -13.38
C GLY A 277 -0.69 -0.99 -14.16
N THR A 278 -0.33 -2.09 -13.48
CA THR A 278 0.18 -3.31 -14.11
C THR A 278 -0.94 -4.11 -14.77
N ILE A 279 -2.11 -4.24 -14.11
CA ILE A 279 -3.23 -5.00 -14.68
C ILE A 279 -4.05 -4.21 -15.71
N HIS A 280 -3.99 -2.87 -15.68
CA HIS A 280 -4.73 -2.04 -16.62
C HIS A 280 -3.97 -0.74 -16.96
N PRO A 281 -3.85 -0.33 -18.24
CA PRO A 281 -3.09 0.87 -18.63
C PRO A 281 -3.50 2.16 -17.94
N GLN A 282 -4.79 2.31 -17.63
CA GLN A 282 -5.36 3.46 -16.89
C GLN A 282 -5.65 3.13 -15.41
N GLY A 283 -5.12 2.02 -14.88
CA GLY A 283 -5.46 1.54 -13.53
C GLY A 283 -5.14 2.55 -12.44
N ARG A 284 -4.08 3.35 -12.60
CA ARG A 284 -3.74 4.41 -11.63
C ARG A 284 -4.74 5.55 -11.64
N GLU A 285 -5.15 6.03 -12.81
CA GLU A 285 -6.13 7.08 -12.99
C GLU A 285 -7.50 6.65 -12.43
N LEU A 286 -7.90 5.42 -12.73
CA LEU A 286 -9.13 4.83 -12.20
C LEU A 286 -9.08 4.70 -10.67
N GLY A 287 -7.95 4.27 -10.10
CA GLY A 287 -7.76 4.20 -8.66
C GLY A 287 -7.85 5.56 -7.97
N LEU A 288 -7.36 6.64 -8.60
CA LEU A 288 -7.54 8.01 -8.10
C LEU A 288 -9.01 8.42 -8.09
N ARG A 289 -9.74 8.13 -9.18
CA ARG A 289 -11.19 8.41 -9.28
C ARG A 289 -12.03 7.58 -8.33
N ALA A 290 -11.56 6.40 -7.96
CA ALA A 290 -12.19 5.54 -6.95
C ALA A 290 -11.90 5.97 -5.50
N GLY A 291 -11.35 7.16 -5.29
CA GLY A 291 -11.08 7.72 -3.95
C GLY A 291 -9.62 7.72 -3.52
N GLY A 292 -8.68 7.25 -4.35
CA GLY A 292 -7.25 7.31 -4.09
C GLY A 292 -6.71 8.75 -4.05
N ASN A 293 -5.67 9.00 -3.25
CA ASN A 293 -5.04 10.32 -3.11
C ASN A 293 -3.52 10.24 -2.92
N VAL A 294 -2.92 9.07 -3.13
CA VAL A 294 -1.48 8.86 -3.02
C VAL A 294 -0.98 8.07 -4.23
N VAL A 295 0.20 8.41 -4.72
CA VAL A 295 0.96 7.63 -5.73
C VAL A 295 2.39 7.42 -5.25
N MET A 296 2.98 6.27 -5.63
CA MET A 296 4.28 5.84 -5.11
C MET A 296 5.24 5.49 -6.27
N PRO A 297 5.83 6.51 -6.93
CA PRO A 297 6.85 6.23 -7.94
C PRO A 297 8.14 5.72 -7.31
N ASN A 298 8.89 4.93 -8.09
CA ASN A 298 10.12 4.28 -7.65
C ASN A 298 11.32 5.24 -7.75
N LEU A 299 12.03 5.44 -6.64
CA LEU A 299 13.28 6.18 -6.54
C LEU A 299 14.53 5.29 -6.48
N SER A 300 14.37 3.96 -6.38
CA SER A 300 15.52 3.06 -6.35
C SER A 300 16.39 3.24 -7.61
N PRO A 301 17.69 2.96 -7.56
CA PRO A 301 18.54 2.98 -8.75
C PRO A 301 17.98 2.06 -9.85
N VAL A 302 17.97 2.52 -11.10
CA VAL A 302 17.36 1.79 -12.25
C VAL A 302 17.88 0.35 -12.34
N ARG A 303 19.17 0.14 -12.04
CA ARG A 303 19.86 -1.18 -12.09
C ARG A 303 19.19 -2.26 -11.23
N VAL A 304 18.48 -1.89 -10.15
CA VAL A 304 17.85 -2.85 -9.23
C VAL A 304 16.33 -2.93 -9.36
N ARG A 305 15.67 -2.01 -10.03
CA ARG A 305 14.18 -1.96 -10.09
C ARG A 305 13.56 -3.22 -10.63
N LYS A 306 14.17 -3.81 -11.68
CA LYS A 306 13.74 -5.10 -12.25
C LYS A 306 14.01 -6.29 -11.33
N LEU A 307 14.89 -6.14 -10.34
CA LEU A 307 15.24 -7.21 -9.42
C LEU A 307 14.27 -7.27 -8.21
N TYR A 308 13.49 -6.21 -7.98
CA TYR A 308 12.46 -6.19 -6.94
C TYR A 308 11.09 -6.58 -7.53
N GLU A 309 10.96 -7.85 -7.82
CA GLU A 309 9.80 -8.39 -8.52
C GLU A 309 8.92 -9.19 -7.55
N LEU A 310 7.97 -8.50 -6.90
CA LEU A 310 6.99 -9.14 -6.02
C LEU A 310 5.98 -9.98 -6.79
N TYR A 311 5.65 -9.52 -8.02
CA TYR A 311 4.68 -10.10 -8.95
C TYR A 311 5.15 -9.82 -10.39
N GLU A 312 4.63 -10.56 -11.37
CA GLU A 312 5.03 -10.45 -12.77
C GLU A 312 4.60 -9.14 -13.43
N ASN A 313 5.34 -8.78 -14.48
CA ASN A 313 5.06 -7.63 -15.35
C ASN A 313 4.98 -6.29 -14.60
N LYS A 314 5.66 -6.17 -13.46
CA LYS A 314 5.71 -4.91 -12.70
C LYS A 314 6.18 -3.77 -13.59
N ILE A 315 5.35 -2.73 -13.72
CA ILE A 315 5.67 -1.53 -14.52
C ILE A 315 6.62 -0.56 -13.79
N CYS A 316 7.11 0.44 -14.52
CA CYS A 316 8.00 1.51 -13.99
C CYS A 316 9.35 0.98 -13.48
N THR A 317 9.98 0.12 -14.26
CA THR A 317 11.25 -0.54 -13.92
C THR A 317 12.45 -0.03 -14.72
N GLY A 318 12.25 0.79 -15.76
CA GLY A 318 13.30 1.23 -16.69
C GLY A 318 13.53 2.74 -16.75
N GLU A 319 12.61 3.54 -16.24
CA GLU A 319 12.67 5.00 -16.34
C GLU A 319 13.44 5.62 -15.18
N GLU A 320 14.19 6.69 -15.45
CA GLU A 320 14.80 7.53 -14.41
C GLU A 320 13.73 8.21 -13.54
N ALA A 321 14.08 8.59 -12.31
CA ALA A 321 13.13 9.16 -11.35
C ALA A 321 12.44 10.43 -11.88
N ALA A 322 13.20 11.33 -12.56
CA ALA A 322 12.66 12.54 -13.15
C ALA A 322 11.65 12.26 -14.27
N GLN A 323 11.94 11.30 -15.16
CA GLN A 323 11.02 10.88 -16.23
C GLN A 323 9.75 10.25 -15.66
N CYS A 324 9.89 9.42 -14.64
CA CYS A 324 8.78 8.81 -13.95
C CYS A 324 7.88 9.87 -13.28
N ARG A 325 8.47 10.89 -12.66
CA ARG A 325 7.76 12.03 -12.06
C ARG A 325 6.92 12.80 -13.08
N GLY A 326 7.51 13.16 -14.25
CA GLY A 326 6.81 13.89 -15.31
C GLY A 326 5.67 13.08 -15.95
N CYS A 327 5.89 11.80 -16.23
CA CYS A 327 4.85 10.91 -16.73
C CYS A 327 3.68 10.79 -15.73
N LEU A 328 3.97 10.62 -14.45
CA LEU A 328 2.98 10.49 -13.40
C LEU A 328 2.17 11.76 -13.22
N GLU A 329 2.78 12.94 -13.34
CA GLU A 329 2.09 14.23 -13.27
C GLU A 329 1.05 14.37 -14.38
N GLN A 330 1.40 14.01 -15.62
CA GLN A 330 0.45 14.02 -16.74
C GLN A 330 -0.72 13.07 -16.50
N ARG A 331 -0.48 11.86 -15.99
CA ARG A 331 -1.51 10.89 -15.65
C ARG A 331 -2.45 11.39 -14.56
N VAL A 332 -1.90 11.98 -13.50
CA VAL A 332 -2.69 12.56 -12.40
C VAL A 332 -3.56 13.71 -12.90
N LYS A 333 -3.01 14.60 -13.76
CA LYS A 333 -3.76 15.69 -14.41
C LYS A 333 -4.89 15.16 -15.30
N SER A 334 -4.64 14.11 -16.07
CA SER A 334 -5.66 13.48 -16.93
C SER A 334 -6.81 12.85 -16.14
N ALA A 335 -6.55 12.46 -14.90
CA ALA A 335 -7.58 11.98 -13.98
C ALA A 335 -8.39 13.10 -13.30
N GLY A 336 -7.99 14.37 -13.46
CA GLY A 336 -8.67 15.54 -12.87
C GLY A 336 -8.13 15.93 -11.48
N TYR A 337 -6.85 15.63 -11.22
CA TYR A 337 -6.17 15.91 -9.95
C TYR A 337 -4.79 16.54 -10.17
N GLU A 338 -4.11 16.92 -9.09
CA GLU A 338 -2.81 17.59 -9.14
C GLU A 338 -1.84 16.96 -8.13
N ILE A 339 -0.59 16.78 -8.55
CA ILE A 339 0.49 16.37 -7.64
C ILE A 339 0.94 17.60 -6.85
N VAL A 340 1.03 17.44 -5.53
CA VAL A 340 1.50 18.49 -4.62
C VAL A 340 2.81 18.11 -3.95
N THR A 341 3.69 19.10 -3.77
CA THR A 341 4.91 18.98 -2.98
C THR A 341 4.58 19.21 -1.51
N ALA A 342 4.26 18.12 -0.81
CA ALA A 342 3.91 18.14 0.60
C ALA A 342 4.24 16.80 1.27
N ARG A 343 4.41 16.82 2.59
CA ARG A 343 4.58 15.59 3.39
C ARG A 343 3.45 14.59 3.24
N GLY A 344 2.23 15.06 2.95
CA GLY A 344 1.07 14.21 2.84
C GLY A 344 0.75 13.48 4.15
N ASP A 345 0.70 14.19 5.25
CA ASP A 345 0.19 13.67 6.51
C ASP A 345 -1.33 13.51 6.44
N VAL A 346 -1.87 12.61 7.25
CA VAL A 346 -3.32 12.43 7.35
C VAL A 346 -3.97 13.71 7.90
N LYS A 347 -5.06 14.16 7.25
CA LYS A 347 -5.84 15.33 7.70
C LYS A 347 -7.03 14.82 8.52
N ARG A 348 -6.92 14.82 9.84
CA ARG A 348 -8.03 14.49 10.78
C ARG A 348 -8.80 15.72 11.20
#